data_9bf7b1e93ba4f3c175147b738a61e268
#
_entry.id   9bf7b1e93ba4f3c175147b738a61e268
#
_cell.length_a   1.000
_cell.length_b   1.000
_cell.length_c   1.000
_cell.angle_alpha   90.00
_cell.angle_beta   90.00
_cell.angle_gamma   90.00
#
_symmetry.space_group_name_H-M   'P 1'
#
loop_
_entity.id
_entity.type
_entity.pdbx_description
1 polymer ?
#
loop_
_entity_poly.entity_id
_entity_poly.type
_entity_poly.pdbx_seq_one_letter_code
_entity_poly.pdbx_strand_id
1 'polypeptide(L)'
;MLLWRASIPGDWLPKVLADLNGVLVDHCHLERKAATSALNLIKYPELVDHVKELNQIAQEELEHFNLLFDLLKTRGVPFGLPQASPWIGGVMKFIRKGRREQVIDHLIAASLIEGRSCEKFQILAEALKETEPDISKMYANLVESEGGHYSHFWLMA
;
A
#
# COMPACT_ATOMS: atom_id res chain seq x y z
N MET A 1 -2.92 -13.52 9.72
CA MET A 1 -1.91 -13.89 8.71
C MET A 1 -2.61 -14.25 7.42
N LEU A 2 -2.33 -13.50 6.35
CA LEU A 2 -2.91 -13.75 5.03
C LEU A 2 -2.28 -15.01 4.43
N LEU A 3 -3.13 -15.96 4.00
CA LEU A 3 -2.69 -17.18 3.35
C LEU A 3 -2.55 -16.94 1.84
N TRP A 4 -1.44 -16.34 1.43
CA TRP A 4 -1.12 -16.18 0.02
C TRP A 4 -0.77 -17.53 -0.62
N ARG A 5 -1.33 -17.83 -1.79
CA ARG A 5 -0.90 -18.98 -2.61
C ARG A 5 0.46 -18.74 -3.27
N ALA A 6 0.81 -17.49 -3.52
CA ALA A 6 2.08 -17.08 -4.06
C ALA A 6 2.88 -16.30 -3.01
N SER A 7 4.03 -16.81 -2.62
CA SER A 7 4.99 -16.10 -1.77
C SER A 7 5.64 -14.93 -2.51
N ILE A 8 6.22 -14.00 -1.74
CA ILE A 8 7.13 -12.99 -2.31
C ILE A 8 8.34 -13.73 -2.90
N PRO A 9 8.78 -13.39 -4.14
CA PRO A 9 9.96 -14.01 -4.75
C PRO A 9 11.20 -13.86 -3.86
N GLY A 10 12.00 -14.93 -3.76
CA GLY A 10 13.17 -14.94 -2.87
C GLY A 10 14.26 -13.91 -3.22
N ASP A 11 14.26 -13.42 -4.46
CA ASP A 11 15.18 -12.37 -4.94
C ASP A 11 14.65 -10.95 -4.70
N TRP A 12 13.42 -10.80 -4.16
CA TRP A 12 12.81 -9.50 -3.92
C TRP A 12 13.56 -8.72 -2.84
N LEU A 13 13.79 -9.29 -1.67
CA LEU A 13 14.46 -8.60 -0.56
C LEU A 13 15.88 -8.16 -0.91
N PRO A 14 16.75 -8.99 -1.51
CA PRO A 14 18.07 -8.53 -1.96
C PRO A 14 18.01 -7.35 -2.94
N LYS A 15 17.05 -7.32 -3.86
CA LYS A 15 16.85 -6.19 -4.79
C LYS A 15 16.43 -4.92 -4.08
N VAL A 16 15.52 -5.02 -3.12
CA VAL A 16 15.06 -3.89 -2.30
C VAL A 16 16.20 -3.32 -1.47
N LEU A 17 16.99 -4.17 -0.82
CA LEU A 17 18.12 -3.72 0.00
C LEU A 17 19.23 -3.08 -0.84
N ALA A 18 19.39 -3.48 -2.11
CA ALA A 18 20.36 -2.89 -3.03
C ALA A 18 19.97 -1.46 -3.47
N ASP A 19 18.68 -1.09 -3.44
CA ASP A 19 18.18 0.26 -3.77
C ASP A 19 17.06 0.68 -2.83
N LEU A 20 17.38 0.76 -1.54
CA LEU A 20 16.42 1.15 -0.51
C LEU A 20 15.84 2.56 -0.74
N ASN A 21 16.65 3.50 -1.20
CA ASN A 21 16.18 4.86 -1.47
C ASN A 21 15.16 4.90 -2.62
N GLY A 22 15.38 4.15 -3.70
CA GLY A 22 14.42 4.02 -4.79
C GLY A 22 13.10 3.38 -4.32
N VAL A 23 13.20 2.39 -3.45
CA VAL A 23 12.01 1.75 -2.83
C VAL A 23 11.22 2.72 -1.97
N LEU A 24 11.88 3.57 -1.16
CA LEU A 24 11.22 4.60 -0.34
C LEU A 24 10.50 5.64 -1.22
N VAL A 25 11.12 6.05 -2.34
CA VAL A 25 10.49 6.96 -3.32
C VAL A 25 9.23 6.31 -3.93
N ASP A 26 9.34 5.05 -4.37
CA ASP A 26 8.19 4.33 -4.95
C ASP A 26 7.08 4.13 -3.91
N HIS A 27 7.43 3.76 -2.69
CA HIS A 27 6.49 3.61 -1.58
C HIS A 27 5.75 4.92 -1.30
N CYS A 28 6.45 6.05 -1.19
CA CYS A 28 5.83 7.36 -1.01
C CYS A 28 4.80 7.68 -2.12
N HIS A 29 5.06 7.30 -3.37
CA HIS A 29 4.09 7.41 -4.45
C HIS A 29 2.92 6.44 -4.34
N LEU A 30 3.13 5.24 -3.77
CA LEU A 30 2.07 4.25 -3.58
C LEU A 30 1.06 4.74 -2.54
N GLU A 31 1.49 5.31 -1.41
CA GLU A 31 0.59 5.90 -0.40
C GLU A 31 -0.30 6.98 -0.99
N ARG A 32 0.28 7.91 -1.78
CA ARG A 32 -0.51 8.91 -2.49
C ARG A 32 -1.54 8.30 -3.44
N LYS A 33 -1.19 7.19 -4.10
CA LYS A 33 -2.12 6.46 -4.99
C LYS A 33 -3.21 5.75 -4.18
N ALA A 34 -2.87 5.16 -3.03
CA ALA A 34 -3.81 4.50 -2.13
C ALA A 34 -4.86 5.50 -1.61
N ALA A 35 -4.43 6.69 -1.12
CA ALA A 35 -5.32 7.78 -0.74
C ALA A 35 -6.28 8.17 -1.89
N THR A 36 -5.75 8.36 -3.09
CA THR A 36 -6.57 8.69 -4.27
C THR A 36 -7.56 7.57 -4.61
N SER A 37 -7.16 6.31 -4.45
CA SER A 37 -8.01 5.15 -4.71
C SER A 37 -9.16 5.07 -3.72
N ALA A 38 -8.93 5.28 -2.42
CA ALA A 38 -9.96 5.32 -1.39
C ALA A 38 -10.99 6.43 -1.68
N LEU A 39 -10.52 7.66 -2.00
CA LEU A 39 -11.40 8.76 -2.37
C LEU A 39 -12.22 8.48 -3.64
N ASN A 40 -11.63 7.81 -4.63
CA ASN A 40 -12.33 7.44 -5.86
C ASN A 40 -13.46 6.42 -5.64
N LEU A 41 -13.41 5.62 -4.57
CA LEU A 41 -14.48 4.69 -4.22
C LEU A 41 -15.74 5.41 -3.71
N ILE A 42 -15.62 6.59 -3.13
CA ILE A 42 -16.75 7.39 -2.59
C ILE A 42 -17.78 7.75 -3.68
N LYS A 43 -17.36 7.79 -4.95
CA LYS A 43 -18.29 8.08 -6.07
C LYS A 43 -19.36 6.99 -6.29
N TYR A 44 -19.19 5.81 -5.73
CA TYR A 44 -20.13 4.71 -5.90
C TYR A 44 -21.25 4.78 -4.86
N PRO A 45 -22.52 4.93 -5.29
CA PRO A 45 -23.67 4.98 -4.35
C PRO A 45 -23.79 3.73 -3.48
N GLU A 46 -23.28 2.59 -3.95
CA GLU A 46 -23.24 1.33 -3.20
C GLU A 46 -22.41 1.42 -1.92
N LEU A 47 -21.49 2.40 -1.83
CA LEU A 47 -20.58 2.62 -0.70
C LEU A 47 -20.96 3.83 0.15
N VAL A 48 -22.19 4.36 0.03
CA VAL A 48 -22.62 5.57 0.76
C VAL A 48 -22.47 5.44 2.28
N ASP A 49 -22.73 4.27 2.82
CA ASP A 49 -22.61 3.99 4.27
C ASP A 49 -21.15 3.89 4.73
N HIS A 50 -20.22 3.74 3.81
CA HIS A 50 -18.78 3.61 4.06
C HIS A 50 -17.97 4.89 3.74
N VAL A 51 -18.64 5.99 3.37
CA VAL A 51 -17.95 7.24 2.98
C VAL A 51 -17.00 7.76 4.06
N LYS A 52 -17.40 7.71 5.34
CA LYS A 52 -16.55 8.19 6.44
C LYS A 52 -15.32 7.30 6.64
N GLU A 53 -15.50 6.01 6.51
CA GLU A 53 -14.44 5.01 6.63
C GLU A 53 -13.43 5.15 5.47
N LEU A 54 -13.90 5.29 4.24
CA LEU A 54 -13.05 5.55 3.07
C LEU A 54 -12.28 6.88 3.18
N ASN A 55 -12.92 7.92 3.73
CA ASN A 55 -12.24 9.19 4.01
C ASN A 55 -11.13 9.03 5.07
N GLN A 56 -11.40 8.25 6.12
CA GLN A 56 -10.40 7.99 7.16
C GLN A 56 -9.19 7.24 6.58
N ILE A 57 -9.42 6.19 5.80
CA ILE A 57 -8.35 5.46 5.10
C ILE A 57 -7.53 6.45 4.25
N ALA A 58 -8.19 7.30 3.45
CA ALA A 58 -7.48 8.26 2.61
C ALA A 58 -6.65 9.26 3.41
N GLN A 59 -7.08 9.68 4.61
CA GLN A 59 -6.32 10.54 5.51
C GLN A 59 -5.09 9.82 6.07
N GLU A 60 -5.25 8.59 6.53
CA GLU A 60 -4.16 7.76 7.02
C GLU A 60 -3.08 7.54 5.94
N GLU A 61 -3.49 7.25 4.70
CA GLU A 61 -2.58 7.11 3.56
C GLU A 61 -1.81 8.42 3.23
N LEU A 62 -2.46 9.59 3.41
CA LEU A 62 -1.77 10.86 3.26
C LEU A 62 -0.81 11.14 4.42
N GLU A 63 -1.08 10.65 5.61
CA GLU A 63 -0.15 10.71 6.75
C GLU A 63 1.07 9.80 6.50
N HIS A 64 0.87 8.59 5.97
CA HIS A 64 1.95 7.70 5.53
C HIS A 64 2.81 8.35 4.44
N PHE A 65 2.16 8.96 3.44
CA PHE A 65 2.86 9.74 2.42
C PHE A 65 3.75 10.83 3.02
N ASN A 66 3.22 11.65 3.95
CA ASN A 66 3.97 12.72 4.59
C ASN A 66 5.17 12.18 5.40
N LEU A 67 4.97 11.09 6.15
CA LEU A 67 6.02 10.40 6.89
C LEU A 67 7.19 9.98 5.98
N LEU A 68 6.87 9.33 4.87
CA LEU A 68 7.86 8.89 3.89
C LEU A 68 8.52 10.07 3.16
N PHE A 69 7.76 11.09 2.82
CA PHE A 69 8.28 12.29 2.17
C PHE A 69 9.27 13.04 3.06
N ASP A 70 8.99 13.18 4.35
CA ASP A 70 9.89 13.80 5.31
C ASP A 70 11.15 12.94 5.55
N LEU A 71 11.01 11.63 5.55
CA LEU A 71 12.14 10.70 5.59
C LEU A 71 13.05 10.89 4.36
N LEU A 72 12.49 10.96 3.15
CA LEU A 72 13.26 11.23 1.92
C LEU A 72 14.03 12.55 2.00
N LYS A 73 13.38 13.62 2.49
CA LYS A 73 14.03 14.92 2.69
C LYS A 73 15.19 14.83 3.68
N THR A 74 15.00 14.17 4.81
CA THR A 74 16.04 14.00 5.83
C THR A 74 17.23 13.20 5.28
N ARG A 75 16.99 12.25 4.39
CA ARG A 75 18.04 11.46 3.72
C ARG A 75 18.67 12.18 2.53
N GLY A 76 18.18 13.35 2.14
CA GLY A 76 18.64 14.07 0.95
C GLY A 76 18.30 13.34 -0.36
N VAL A 77 17.26 12.49 -0.35
CA VAL A 77 16.82 11.73 -1.53
C VAL A 77 15.80 12.55 -2.32
N PRO A 78 16.04 12.84 -3.61
CA PRO A 78 15.07 13.55 -4.43
C PRO A 78 13.76 12.79 -4.58
N PHE A 79 12.62 13.47 -4.47
CA PHE A 79 11.32 12.91 -4.77
C PHE A 79 11.16 12.78 -6.30
N GLY A 80 11.57 11.63 -6.84
CA GLY A 80 11.57 11.34 -8.27
C GLY A 80 10.17 11.00 -8.81
N LEU A 81 10.12 10.54 -10.07
CA LEU A 81 8.88 10.10 -10.70
C LEU A 81 8.49 8.69 -10.22
N PRO A 82 7.16 8.39 -10.13
CA PRO A 82 6.69 7.08 -9.73
C PRO A 82 7.04 6.03 -10.78
N GLN A 83 7.37 4.84 -10.32
CA GLN A 83 7.52 3.68 -11.19
C GLN A 83 6.20 2.92 -11.32
N ALA A 84 6.01 2.25 -12.45
CA ALA A 84 4.87 1.38 -12.65
C ALA A 84 5.10 0.04 -11.94
N SER A 85 4.14 -0.38 -11.12
CA SER A 85 4.16 -1.71 -10.52
C SER A 85 3.54 -2.73 -11.48
N PRO A 86 4.31 -3.67 -12.06
CA PRO A 86 3.75 -4.72 -12.93
C PRO A 86 2.73 -5.60 -12.20
N TRP A 87 2.94 -5.83 -10.89
CA TRP A 87 2.04 -6.63 -10.07
C TRP A 87 0.68 -5.93 -9.90
N ILE A 88 0.65 -4.65 -9.49
CA ILE A 88 -0.59 -3.88 -9.38
C ILE A 88 -1.28 -3.79 -10.73
N GLY A 89 -0.54 -3.50 -11.81
CA GLY A 89 -1.08 -3.50 -13.16
C GLY A 89 -1.68 -4.85 -13.57
N GLY A 90 -1.12 -5.96 -13.08
CA GLY A 90 -1.67 -7.30 -13.26
C GLY A 90 -3.00 -7.48 -12.55
N VAL A 91 -3.10 -7.09 -11.27
CA VAL A 91 -4.33 -7.16 -10.47
C VAL A 91 -5.45 -6.33 -11.12
N MET A 92 -5.14 -5.11 -11.55
CA MET A 92 -6.12 -4.21 -12.16
C MET A 92 -6.72 -4.72 -13.48
N LYS A 93 -6.07 -5.65 -14.17
CA LYS A 93 -6.62 -6.28 -15.38
C LYS A 93 -7.82 -7.19 -15.12
N PHE A 94 -8.00 -7.64 -13.88
CA PHE A 94 -9.13 -8.49 -13.49
C PHE A 94 -10.39 -7.71 -13.14
N ILE A 95 -10.33 -6.37 -13.07
CA ILE A 95 -11.50 -5.53 -12.81
C ILE A 95 -12.51 -5.66 -13.94
N ARG A 96 -13.71 -6.15 -13.60
CA ARG A 96 -14.83 -6.32 -14.55
C ARG A 96 -15.47 -4.97 -14.88
N LYS A 97 -16.23 -4.91 -15.98
CA LYS A 97 -16.82 -3.64 -16.48
C LYS A 97 -18.24 -3.38 -15.95
N GLY A 98 -18.95 -4.37 -15.41
CA GLY A 98 -20.27 -4.20 -14.81
C GLY A 98 -20.17 -3.31 -13.56
N ARG A 99 -21.14 -2.39 -13.36
CA ARG A 99 -21.04 -1.40 -12.27
C ARG A 99 -20.87 -2.05 -10.89
N ARG A 100 -21.73 -3.02 -10.54
CA ARG A 100 -21.67 -3.69 -9.24
C ARG A 100 -20.41 -4.54 -9.10
N GLU A 101 -20.09 -5.31 -10.14
CA GLU A 101 -18.90 -6.14 -10.19
C GLU A 101 -17.63 -5.28 -10.13
N GLN A 102 -17.64 -4.10 -10.78
CA GLN A 102 -16.51 -3.19 -10.75
C GLN A 102 -16.22 -2.66 -9.35
N VAL A 103 -17.25 -2.29 -8.58
CA VAL A 103 -17.09 -1.85 -7.18
C VAL A 103 -16.46 -2.95 -6.33
N ILE A 104 -17.03 -4.16 -6.38
CA ILE A 104 -16.53 -5.32 -5.63
C ILE A 104 -15.08 -5.62 -6.03
N ASP A 105 -14.79 -5.65 -7.32
CA ASP A 105 -13.43 -5.95 -7.81
C ASP A 105 -12.41 -4.89 -7.39
N HIS A 106 -12.78 -3.61 -7.36
CA HIS A 106 -11.91 -2.55 -6.84
C HIS A 106 -11.64 -2.70 -5.34
N LEU A 107 -12.65 -3.04 -4.54
CA LEU A 107 -12.49 -3.29 -3.10
C LEU A 107 -11.59 -4.50 -2.85
N ILE A 108 -11.81 -5.60 -3.56
CA ILE A 108 -10.96 -6.79 -3.46
C ILE A 108 -9.53 -6.47 -3.91
N ALA A 109 -9.35 -5.74 -5.01
CA ALA A 109 -8.03 -5.34 -5.48
C ALA A 109 -7.30 -4.46 -4.45
N ALA A 110 -7.98 -3.47 -3.86
CA ALA A 110 -7.45 -2.64 -2.79
C ALA A 110 -7.04 -3.52 -1.60
N SER A 111 -7.93 -4.36 -1.09
CA SER A 111 -7.63 -5.29 0.00
C SER A 111 -6.39 -6.16 -0.29
N LEU A 112 -6.28 -6.73 -1.50
CA LEU A 112 -5.11 -7.53 -1.87
C LEU A 112 -3.81 -6.69 -1.91
N ILE A 113 -3.88 -5.43 -2.33
CA ILE A 113 -2.71 -4.53 -2.35
C ILE A 113 -2.24 -4.27 -0.92
N GLU A 114 -3.14 -3.87 -0.01
CA GLU A 114 -2.80 -3.62 1.40
C GLU A 114 -2.26 -4.88 2.10
N GLY A 115 -2.91 -6.03 1.87
CA GLY A 115 -2.43 -7.28 2.43
C GLY A 115 -1.01 -7.66 1.94
N ARG A 116 -0.67 -7.34 0.68
CA ARG A 116 0.69 -7.55 0.16
C ARG A 116 1.67 -6.53 0.74
N SER A 117 1.23 -5.30 1.00
CA SER A 117 2.01 -4.29 1.71
C SER A 117 2.36 -4.76 3.12
N CYS A 118 1.39 -5.26 3.91
CA CYS A 118 1.65 -5.86 5.22
C CYS A 118 2.76 -6.91 5.20
N GLU A 119 2.72 -7.85 4.26
CA GLU A 119 3.73 -8.91 4.15
C GLU A 119 5.12 -8.33 3.86
N LYS A 120 5.20 -7.39 2.93
CA LYS A 120 6.45 -6.72 2.57
C LYS A 120 7.01 -5.90 3.72
N PHE A 121 6.15 -5.16 4.43
CA PHE A 121 6.57 -4.31 5.54
C PHE A 121 7.08 -5.14 6.73
N GLN A 122 6.48 -6.29 7.02
CA GLN A 122 7.00 -7.22 8.02
C GLN A 122 8.41 -7.72 7.66
N ILE A 123 8.64 -8.07 6.40
CA ILE A 123 9.96 -8.51 5.92
C ILE A 123 10.98 -7.37 6.02
N LEU A 124 10.61 -6.15 5.61
CA LEU A 124 11.49 -4.99 5.67
C LEU A 124 11.80 -4.55 7.10
N ALA A 125 10.80 -4.55 7.98
CA ALA A 125 10.99 -4.25 9.39
C ALA A 125 12.02 -5.20 10.02
N GLU A 126 11.95 -6.49 9.73
CA GLU A 126 12.91 -7.46 10.25
C GLU A 126 14.31 -7.29 9.63
N ALA A 127 14.38 -7.16 8.31
CA ALA A 127 15.66 -7.09 7.59
C ALA A 127 16.47 -5.82 7.87
N LEU A 128 15.81 -4.72 8.24
CA LEU A 128 16.43 -3.41 8.44
C LEU A 128 16.78 -3.11 9.90
N LYS A 129 16.48 -4.00 10.85
CA LYS A 129 16.66 -3.76 12.29
C LYS A 129 18.04 -3.25 12.68
N GLU A 130 19.09 -3.87 12.13
CA GLU A 130 20.46 -3.58 12.49
C GLU A 130 21.09 -2.46 11.65
N THR A 131 20.63 -2.30 10.40
CA THR A 131 21.27 -1.38 9.43
C THR A 131 20.54 -0.04 9.33
N GLU A 132 19.22 -0.03 9.47
CA GLU A 132 18.35 1.15 9.34
C GLU A 132 17.21 1.09 10.39
N PRO A 133 17.52 1.20 11.70
CA PRO A 133 16.56 0.94 12.77
C PRO A 133 15.33 1.87 12.73
N ASP A 134 15.48 3.12 12.30
CA ASP A 134 14.37 4.07 12.17
C ASP A 134 13.40 3.65 11.06
N ILE A 135 13.92 3.20 9.93
CA ILE A 135 13.11 2.68 8.81
C ILE A 135 12.44 1.36 9.20
N SER A 136 13.17 0.48 9.90
CA SER A 136 12.61 -0.76 10.46
C SER A 136 11.40 -0.47 11.34
N LYS A 137 11.52 0.47 12.27
CA LYS A 137 10.44 0.88 13.17
C LYS A 137 9.27 1.49 12.41
N MET A 138 9.54 2.34 11.42
CA MET A 138 8.52 2.90 10.54
C MET A 138 7.71 1.78 9.87
N TYR A 139 8.36 0.83 9.22
CA TYR A 139 7.68 -0.29 8.57
C TYR A 139 6.89 -1.15 9.56
N ALA A 140 7.44 -1.41 10.77
CA ALA A 140 6.73 -2.15 11.80
C ALA A 140 5.42 -1.45 12.22
N ASN A 141 5.41 -0.12 12.32
CA ASN A 141 4.22 0.65 12.66
C ASN A 141 3.18 0.63 11.52
N LEU A 142 3.62 0.69 10.26
CA LEU A 142 2.71 0.66 9.10
C LEU A 142 1.98 -0.69 8.95
N VAL A 143 2.55 -1.79 9.42
CA VAL A 143 1.91 -3.12 9.34
C VAL A 143 0.50 -3.14 9.96
N GLU A 144 0.31 -2.46 11.10
CA GLU A 144 -1.00 -2.43 11.79
C GLU A 144 -2.03 -1.66 10.97
N SER A 145 -1.67 -0.49 10.45
CA SER A 145 -2.52 0.33 9.59
C SER A 145 -2.94 -0.41 8.33
N GLU A 146 -1.97 -0.96 7.58
CA GLU A 146 -2.24 -1.71 6.35
C GLU A 146 -3.11 -2.95 6.59
N GLY A 147 -2.93 -3.63 7.73
CA GLY A 147 -3.79 -4.74 8.17
C GLY A 147 -5.22 -4.30 8.43
N GLY A 148 -5.40 -3.09 8.96
CA GLY A 148 -6.69 -2.43 9.10
C GLY A 148 -7.33 -2.15 7.75
N HIS A 149 -6.62 -1.47 6.85
CA HIS A 149 -7.10 -1.15 5.49
C HIS A 149 -7.48 -2.41 4.70
N TYR A 150 -6.64 -3.46 4.75
CA TYR A 150 -6.96 -4.76 4.17
C TYR A 150 -8.33 -5.27 4.62
N SER A 151 -8.54 -5.27 5.94
CA SER A 151 -9.78 -5.80 6.55
C SER A 151 -11.00 -4.95 6.17
N HIS A 152 -10.86 -3.63 6.19
CA HIS A 152 -11.91 -2.69 5.83
C HIS A 152 -12.36 -2.88 4.38
N PHE A 153 -11.45 -2.88 3.42
CA PHE A 153 -11.79 -3.11 2.02
C PHE A 153 -12.40 -4.49 1.77
N TRP A 154 -11.91 -5.51 2.47
CA TRP A 154 -12.46 -6.87 2.37
C TRP A 154 -13.91 -6.96 2.86
N LEU A 155 -14.22 -6.31 3.98
CA LEU A 155 -15.56 -6.32 4.57
C LEU A 155 -16.57 -5.48 3.77
N MET A 156 -16.12 -4.45 3.05
CA MET A 156 -16.96 -3.66 2.15
C MET A 156 -17.30 -4.41 0.85
N ALA A 157 -16.49 -5.41 0.42
CA ALA A 157 -16.65 -6.17 -0.83
C ALA A 157 -17.73 -7.26 -0.72
#